data_1d65d86a209d1b46b3c4b78197601f57
#
_entry.id   1d65d86a209d1b46b3c4b78197601f57
#
_cell.length_a   1.000
_cell.length_b   1.000
_cell.length_c   1.000
_cell.angle_alpha   90.00
_cell.angle_beta   90.00
_cell.angle_gamma   90.00
#
_symmetry.space_group_name_H-M   'P 1'
#
loop_
_entity.id
_entity.type
_entity.pdbx_description
1 polymer ?
#
loop_
_entity_poly.entity_id
_entity_poly.type
_entity_poly.pdbx_seq_one_letter_code
_entity_poly.pdbx_strand_id
1 'polypeptide(L)'
;MNNHKSEYGVIQTIRFMIRQAVKEAPAVLVWLVVDAILALILQLLELYVTPVLLRDIEEQIALKELVTTILFFSSGILLLTGLKEYINNATYQGKIEIRMSLCKAITEKIGATSYCNLGKKDFQEKKERTNQATSNNSSATEIIWIQLNQLVFCILGFLAYLFVMKRMNVLILAVTILAAVVSYLAAQRSVVWLQNNRAENDHARQCMWYLRGEAWSPVSAKDIRILHMKEWLLKTMKQNYEIFMHFERALGNHHFMADCVNIFSALIRNGVAYAYLIGQVLAGNMDAPQFILYFSAVSGFTSWVQGIMENVAQIRQSGVGISDVMELISYEEPYRFEDGEPLPKNAAGQYELRLENVSFRYPGASEDTLHNLNLTIQNGEKLAVVGRNGAGKSTLVKLLCGFFDPTDGCVLLNGEDIRKYNRKEYYRLFSAVFQDFSILPGTIAENVAQCVDEIDFSRVKAAVKDAGLEENIERLSEKYETKLGRKVHLDAYELSGGETQRLMLARALYRNAPVIVLDEPTAALDPIAESDLYERYHELTKGSTSIYVSHRLASTRFCDRIILIGAGGIAEMGTHEELMEAGKEYAHLYEVQSRYYTEGGMEDAAFDA
;
A
#
# COMPACT_ATOMS: atom_id res chain seq x y z
N MET A 1 -12.88 -8.59 18.26
CA MET A 1 -12.36 -7.77 17.15
C MET A 1 -13.51 -6.94 16.62
N ASN A 2 -13.40 -5.62 16.69
CA ASN A 2 -14.46 -4.69 16.28
C ASN A 2 -14.82 -4.90 14.81
N ASN A 3 -16.11 -5.03 14.54
CA ASN A 3 -16.64 -4.86 13.18
C ASN A 3 -16.12 -3.53 12.65
N HIS A 4 -15.19 -3.58 11.70
CA HIS A 4 -14.67 -2.37 11.07
C HIS A 4 -15.84 -1.73 10.31
N LYS A 5 -16.44 -0.74 10.93
CA LYS A 5 -17.46 0.07 10.32
C LYS A 5 -16.75 1.04 9.39
N SER A 6 -16.94 0.87 8.08
CA SER A 6 -16.45 1.82 7.08
C SER A 6 -16.83 3.25 7.49
N GLU A 7 -15.87 4.16 7.51
CA GLU A 7 -16.09 5.58 7.83
C GLU A 7 -16.98 6.25 6.79
N TYR A 8 -16.82 5.83 5.52
CA TYR A 8 -17.54 6.41 4.38
C TYR A 8 -18.67 5.48 3.92
N GLY A 9 -19.85 6.06 3.72
CA GLY A 9 -21.01 5.34 3.18
C GLY A 9 -20.82 4.99 1.69
N VAL A 10 -21.56 3.98 1.21
CA VAL A 10 -21.50 3.49 -0.19
C VAL A 10 -21.69 4.61 -1.23
N ILE A 11 -22.59 5.55 -0.97
CA ILE A 11 -22.83 6.69 -1.89
C ILE A 11 -21.61 7.61 -1.94
N GLN A 12 -20.93 7.79 -0.81
CA GLN A 12 -19.71 8.62 -0.76
C GLN A 12 -18.57 7.96 -1.52
N THR A 13 -18.40 6.64 -1.38
CA THR A 13 -17.36 5.89 -2.11
C THR A 13 -17.62 5.87 -3.62
N ILE A 14 -18.87 5.70 -4.06
CA ILE A 14 -19.24 5.83 -5.49
C ILE A 14 -18.94 7.24 -6.00
N ARG A 15 -19.35 8.28 -5.25
CA ARG A 15 -19.10 9.68 -5.62
C ARG A 15 -17.60 9.98 -5.72
N PHE A 16 -16.80 9.42 -4.81
CA PHE A 16 -15.34 9.54 -4.86
C PHE A 16 -14.79 8.92 -6.15
N MET A 17 -15.17 7.67 -6.47
CA MET A 17 -14.73 7.01 -7.70
C MET A 17 -15.17 7.74 -8.96
N ILE A 18 -16.40 8.23 -9.02
CA ILE A 18 -16.90 9.04 -10.16
C ILE A 18 -16.05 10.31 -10.32
N ARG A 19 -15.70 11.00 -9.23
CA ARG A 19 -14.83 12.18 -9.29
C ARG A 19 -13.44 11.84 -9.86
N GLN A 20 -12.87 10.72 -9.44
CA GLN A 20 -11.59 10.25 -9.99
C GLN A 20 -11.71 9.93 -11.49
N ALA A 21 -12.78 9.26 -11.90
CA ALA A 21 -13.04 8.98 -13.31
C ALA A 21 -13.19 10.26 -14.15
N VAL A 22 -13.94 11.24 -13.65
CA VAL A 22 -14.09 12.54 -14.35
C VAL A 22 -12.76 13.25 -14.54
N LYS A 23 -11.85 13.10 -13.56
CA LYS A 23 -10.54 13.75 -13.59
C LYS A 23 -9.56 13.04 -14.52
N GLU A 24 -9.47 11.71 -14.45
CA GLU A 24 -8.41 10.92 -15.08
C GLU A 24 -8.86 10.29 -16.42
N ALA A 25 -10.09 9.74 -16.47
CA ALA A 25 -10.59 9.00 -17.62
C ALA A 25 -12.11 9.18 -17.79
N PRO A 26 -12.62 10.37 -18.16
CA PRO A 26 -14.06 10.67 -18.24
C PRO A 26 -14.81 9.79 -19.24
N ALA A 27 -14.13 9.28 -20.27
CA ALA A 27 -14.72 8.38 -21.25
C ALA A 27 -15.25 7.08 -20.64
N VAL A 28 -14.69 6.60 -19.51
CA VAL A 28 -15.15 5.39 -18.83
C VAL A 28 -16.61 5.49 -18.43
N LEU A 29 -17.05 6.66 -17.94
CA LEU A 29 -18.44 6.86 -17.51
C LEU A 29 -19.42 6.80 -18.68
N VAL A 30 -19.04 7.36 -19.84
CA VAL A 30 -19.86 7.32 -21.06
C VAL A 30 -19.93 5.88 -21.59
N TRP A 31 -18.78 5.25 -21.73
CA TRP A 31 -18.71 3.86 -22.26
C TRP A 31 -19.42 2.84 -21.37
N LEU A 32 -19.42 3.04 -20.04
CA LEU A 32 -20.16 2.20 -19.10
C LEU A 32 -21.66 2.20 -19.41
N VAL A 33 -22.26 3.39 -19.67
CA VAL A 33 -23.68 3.50 -19.99
C VAL A 33 -23.97 2.94 -21.40
N VAL A 34 -23.10 3.24 -22.36
CA VAL A 34 -23.25 2.75 -23.74
C VAL A 34 -23.14 1.23 -23.80
N ASP A 35 -22.19 0.61 -23.09
CA ASP A 35 -22.04 -0.83 -23.00
C ASP A 35 -23.29 -1.50 -22.41
N ALA A 36 -23.85 -0.95 -21.32
CA ALA A 36 -25.08 -1.45 -20.71
C ALA A 36 -26.28 -1.38 -21.66
N ILE A 37 -26.41 -0.30 -22.44
CA ILE A 37 -27.47 -0.15 -23.46
C ILE A 37 -27.28 -1.15 -24.60
N LEU A 38 -26.07 -1.30 -25.12
CA LEU A 38 -25.77 -2.27 -26.18
C LEU A 38 -26.02 -3.72 -25.73
N ALA A 39 -25.62 -4.05 -24.50
CA ALA A 39 -25.89 -5.33 -23.90
C ALA A 39 -27.40 -5.60 -23.80
N LEU A 40 -28.20 -4.58 -23.42
CA LEU A 40 -29.66 -4.70 -23.39
C LEU A 40 -30.24 -4.90 -24.80
N ILE A 41 -29.80 -4.12 -25.79
CA ILE A 41 -30.28 -4.28 -27.18
C ILE A 41 -29.96 -5.67 -27.69
N LEU A 42 -28.76 -6.19 -27.44
CA LEU A 42 -28.36 -7.54 -27.81
C LEU A 42 -29.27 -8.59 -27.15
N GLN A 43 -29.53 -8.48 -25.85
CA GLN A 43 -30.42 -9.37 -25.10
C GLN A 43 -31.86 -9.35 -25.62
N LEU A 44 -32.35 -8.16 -26.00
CA LEU A 44 -33.69 -8.03 -26.60
C LEU A 44 -33.73 -8.63 -28.00
N LEU A 45 -32.70 -8.44 -28.83
CA LEU A 45 -32.63 -9.10 -30.15
C LEU A 45 -32.68 -10.62 -29.99
N GLU A 46 -31.89 -11.18 -29.07
CA GLU A 46 -31.90 -12.63 -28.78
C GLU A 46 -33.29 -13.11 -28.31
N LEU A 47 -33.99 -12.29 -27.49
CA LEU A 47 -35.33 -12.61 -27.01
C LEU A 47 -36.36 -12.69 -28.18
N TYR A 48 -36.25 -11.79 -29.18
CA TYR A 48 -37.20 -11.66 -30.25
C TYR A 48 -36.91 -12.54 -31.48
N VAL A 49 -35.68 -13.06 -31.64
CA VAL A 49 -35.31 -13.91 -32.80
C VAL A 49 -36.25 -15.08 -32.98
N THR A 50 -36.44 -15.90 -31.96
CA THR A 50 -37.24 -17.13 -32.03
C THR A 50 -38.74 -16.85 -32.28
N PRO A 51 -39.39 -15.92 -31.56
CA PRO A 51 -40.79 -15.57 -31.85
C PRO A 51 -41.02 -15.05 -33.28
N VAL A 52 -40.13 -14.20 -33.79
CA VAL A 52 -40.27 -13.66 -35.16
C VAL A 52 -40.11 -14.73 -36.21
N LEU A 53 -39.08 -15.57 -36.11
CA LEU A 53 -38.86 -16.67 -37.04
C LEU A 53 -40.02 -17.71 -37.03
N LEU A 54 -40.57 -17.98 -35.84
CA LEU A 54 -41.72 -18.88 -35.73
C LEU A 54 -42.96 -18.28 -36.41
N ARG A 55 -43.21 -17.01 -36.22
CA ARG A 55 -44.29 -16.28 -36.89
C ARG A 55 -44.14 -16.32 -38.42
N ASP A 56 -42.93 -16.05 -38.92
CA ASP A 56 -42.61 -16.10 -40.36
C ASP A 56 -42.87 -17.49 -40.95
N ILE A 57 -42.62 -18.56 -40.18
CA ILE A 57 -42.92 -19.95 -40.60
C ILE A 57 -44.42 -20.23 -40.54
N GLU A 58 -45.16 -19.81 -39.54
CA GLU A 58 -46.62 -19.99 -39.42
C GLU A 58 -47.37 -19.25 -40.54
N GLU A 59 -46.93 -18.05 -40.90
CA GLU A 59 -47.49 -17.24 -41.97
C GLU A 59 -47.09 -17.77 -43.38
N GLN A 60 -46.23 -18.82 -43.44
CA GLN A 60 -45.72 -19.44 -44.68
C GLN A 60 -45.11 -18.45 -45.66
N ILE A 61 -44.34 -17.50 -45.15
CA ILE A 61 -43.65 -16.52 -45.98
C ILE A 61 -42.65 -17.17 -46.95
N ALA A 62 -42.31 -16.49 -48.04
CA ALA A 62 -41.38 -16.99 -49.03
C ALA A 62 -39.98 -17.28 -48.41
N LEU A 63 -39.34 -18.38 -48.83
CA LEU A 63 -38.01 -18.80 -48.33
C LEU A 63 -36.98 -17.63 -48.39
N LYS A 64 -37.05 -16.79 -49.42
CA LYS A 64 -36.18 -15.62 -49.58
C LYS A 64 -36.36 -14.62 -48.44
N GLU A 65 -37.57 -14.38 -48.02
CA GLU A 65 -37.88 -13.44 -46.92
C GLU A 65 -37.43 -14.01 -45.58
N LEU A 66 -37.69 -15.29 -45.32
CA LEU A 66 -37.21 -15.98 -44.12
C LEU A 66 -35.65 -15.91 -43.99
N VAL A 67 -34.95 -16.19 -45.12
CA VAL A 67 -33.48 -16.06 -45.15
C VAL A 67 -33.05 -14.62 -44.87
N THR A 68 -33.77 -13.63 -45.40
CA THR A 68 -33.47 -12.20 -45.13
C THR A 68 -33.65 -11.88 -43.66
N THR A 69 -34.72 -12.35 -43.01
CA THR A 69 -34.95 -12.16 -41.56
C THR A 69 -33.81 -12.79 -40.74
N ILE A 70 -33.38 -14.01 -41.05
CA ILE A 70 -32.27 -14.69 -40.39
C ILE A 70 -30.97 -13.89 -40.54
N LEU A 71 -30.66 -13.44 -41.76
CA LEU A 71 -29.45 -12.65 -42.04
C LEU A 71 -29.48 -11.30 -41.29
N PHE A 72 -30.65 -10.64 -41.21
CA PHE A 72 -30.81 -9.40 -40.46
C PHE A 72 -30.48 -9.60 -38.98
N PHE A 73 -31.10 -10.58 -38.31
CA PHE A 73 -30.81 -10.86 -36.91
C PHE A 73 -29.36 -11.28 -36.68
N SER A 74 -28.83 -12.20 -37.50
CA SER A 74 -27.47 -12.70 -37.36
C SER A 74 -26.44 -11.58 -37.56
N SER A 75 -26.60 -10.72 -38.56
CA SER A 75 -25.72 -9.57 -38.79
C SER A 75 -25.84 -8.53 -37.69
N GLY A 76 -27.06 -8.29 -37.17
CA GLY A 76 -27.29 -7.38 -36.05
C GLY A 76 -26.59 -7.86 -34.78
N ILE A 77 -26.73 -9.13 -34.43
CA ILE A 77 -26.05 -9.76 -33.28
C ILE A 77 -24.54 -9.67 -33.44
N LEU A 78 -24.01 -10.02 -34.63
CA LEU A 78 -22.58 -9.95 -34.90
C LEU A 78 -22.01 -8.53 -34.74
N LEU A 79 -22.67 -7.53 -35.31
CA LEU A 79 -22.24 -6.12 -35.24
C LEU A 79 -22.30 -5.59 -33.82
N LEU A 80 -23.40 -5.86 -33.10
CA LEU A 80 -23.55 -5.40 -31.70
C LEU A 80 -22.57 -6.07 -30.76
N THR A 81 -22.31 -7.38 -30.94
CA THR A 81 -21.30 -8.10 -30.17
C THR A 81 -19.91 -7.52 -30.43
N GLY A 82 -19.55 -7.30 -31.69
CA GLY A 82 -18.27 -6.69 -32.05
C GLY A 82 -18.09 -5.28 -31.46
N LEU A 83 -19.15 -4.46 -31.53
CA LEU A 83 -19.13 -3.11 -30.95
C LEU A 83 -19.01 -3.16 -29.41
N LYS A 84 -19.73 -4.05 -28.76
CA LYS A 84 -19.65 -4.26 -27.32
C LYS A 84 -18.23 -4.66 -26.88
N GLU A 85 -17.60 -5.61 -27.59
CA GLU A 85 -16.22 -6.02 -27.27
C GLU A 85 -15.21 -4.88 -27.49
N TYR A 86 -15.39 -4.07 -28.53
CA TYR A 86 -14.58 -2.88 -28.74
C TYR A 86 -14.69 -1.89 -27.57
N ILE A 87 -15.92 -1.60 -27.12
CA ILE A 87 -16.17 -0.71 -25.97
C ILE A 87 -15.59 -1.28 -24.68
N ASN A 88 -15.75 -2.59 -24.44
CA ASN A 88 -15.19 -3.25 -23.27
C ASN A 88 -13.66 -3.09 -23.22
N ASN A 89 -12.97 -3.29 -24.35
CA ASN A 89 -11.52 -3.07 -24.45
C ASN A 89 -11.12 -1.60 -24.26
N ALA A 90 -11.86 -0.67 -24.84
CA ALA A 90 -11.61 0.77 -24.67
C ALA A 90 -11.80 1.21 -23.20
N THR A 91 -12.78 0.65 -22.52
CA THR A 91 -13.07 0.96 -21.11
C THR A 91 -12.02 0.34 -20.17
N TYR A 92 -11.41 -0.77 -20.55
CA TYR A 92 -10.43 -1.49 -19.73
C TYR A 92 -9.21 -0.63 -19.40
N GLN A 93 -8.65 0.07 -20.38
CA GLN A 93 -7.50 0.97 -20.17
C GLN A 93 -7.84 2.11 -19.21
N GLY A 94 -8.97 2.77 -19.39
CA GLY A 94 -9.38 3.86 -18.51
C GLY A 94 -9.63 3.42 -17.06
N LYS A 95 -10.12 2.20 -16.82
CA LYS A 95 -10.25 1.63 -15.46
C LYS A 95 -8.88 1.50 -14.79
N ILE A 96 -7.87 1.03 -15.54
CA ILE A 96 -6.48 0.92 -15.05
C ILE A 96 -5.92 2.31 -14.75
N GLU A 97 -6.12 3.31 -15.62
CA GLU A 97 -5.66 4.69 -15.39
C GLU A 97 -6.20 5.25 -14.07
N ILE A 98 -7.51 5.09 -13.81
CA ILE A 98 -8.13 5.53 -12.54
C ILE A 98 -7.47 4.83 -11.36
N ARG A 99 -7.26 3.51 -11.41
CA ARG A 99 -6.60 2.76 -10.33
C ARG A 99 -5.15 3.21 -10.14
N MET A 100 -4.39 3.42 -11.21
CA MET A 100 -3.00 3.85 -11.13
C MET A 100 -2.87 5.28 -10.58
N SER A 101 -3.81 6.17 -10.88
CA SER A 101 -3.84 7.50 -10.27
C SER A 101 -4.07 7.43 -8.75
N LEU A 102 -4.91 6.49 -8.29
CA LEU A 102 -5.09 6.23 -6.86
C LEU A 102 -3.82 5.64 -6.23
N CYS A 103 -3.15 4.69 -6.90
CA CYS A 103 -1.85 4.16 -6.45
C CYS A 103 -0.81 5.27 -6.32
N LYS A 104 -0.77 6.22 -7.26
CA LYS A 104 0.09 7.41 -7.19
C LYS A 104 -0.24 8.25 -5.95
N ALA A 105 -1.52 8.61 -5.75
CA ALA A 105 -1.94 9.40 -4.59
C ALA A 105 -1.63 8.71 -3.25
N ILE A 106 -1.79 7.39 -3.18
CA ILE A 106 -1.43 6.58 -2.01
C ILE A 106 0.09 6.63 -1.77
N THR A 107 0.88 6.48 -2.83
CA THR A 107 2.35 6.53 -2.73
C THR A 107 2.82 7.91 -2.28
N GLU A 108 2.25 8.97 -2.82
CA GLU A 108 2.50 10.35 -2.39
C GLU A 108 2.13 10.55 -0.92
N LYS A 109 0.96 10.06 -0.47
CA LYS A 109 0.53 10.14 0.94
C LYS A 109 1.49 9.39 1.87
N ILE A 110 1.87 8.15 1.54
CA ILE A 110 2.79 7.35 2.36
C ILE A 110 4.18 7.99 2.40
N GLY A 111 4.67 8.52 1.27
CA GLY A 111 5.96 9.18 1.18
C GLY A 111 6.03 10.54 1.87
N ALA A 112 4.89 11.23 2.00
CA ALA A 112 4.81 12.57 2.58
C ALA A 112 4.25 12.60 4.02
N THR A 113 3.69 11.49 4.52
CA THR A 113 3.08 11.44 5.86
C THR A 113 4.11 11.68 6.97
N SER A 114 3.64 12.18 8.10
CA SER A 114 4.45 12.34 9.32
C SER A 114 5.09 11.02 9.72
N TYR A 115 6.39 11.03 10.00
CA TYR A 115 7.15 9.81 10.31
C TYR A 115 6.54 9.00 11.46
N CYS A 116 6.00 9.70 12.48
CA CYS A 116 5.33 9.05 13.61
C CYS A 116 4.08 8.23 13.20
N ASN A 117 3.41 8.55 12.09
CA ASN A 117 2.28 7.78 11.58
C ASN A 117 2.71 6.39 11.11
N LEU A 118 3.92 6.27 10.52
CA LEU A 118 4.46 4.99 10.04
C LEU A 118 4.64 3.95 11.15
N GLY A 119 4.82 4.39 12.41
CA GLY A 119 4.91 3.51 13.57
C GLY A 119 3.56 3.14 14.20
N LYS A 120 2.46 3.79 13.82
CA LYS A 120 1.13 3.53 14.38
C LYS A 120 0.50 2.28 13.78
N LYS A 121 -0.01 1.40 14.65
CA LYS A 121 -0.67 0.15 14.23
C LYS A 121 -1.87 0.41 13.30
N ASP A 122 -2.70 1.39 13.63
CA ASP A 122 -3.87 1.77 12.83
C ASP A 122 -3.47 2.21 11.41
N PHE A 123 -2.41 3.02 11.28
CA PHE A 123 -1.91 3.43 9.98
C PHE A 123 -1.38 2.24 9.15
N GLN A 124 -0.66 1.31 9.77
CA GLN A 124 -0.14 0.12 9.08
C GLN A 124 -1.29 -0.80 8.63
N GLU A 125 -2.33 -0.97 9.47
CA GLU A 125 -3.52 -1.74 9.09
C GLU A 125 -4.26 -1.08 7.92
N LYS A 126 -4.47 0.24 7.94
CA LYS A 126 -5.10 0.99 6.84
C LYS A 126 -4.27 0.93 5.56
N LYS A 127 -2.95 1.05 5.66
CA LYS A 127 -2.03 0.91 4.53
C LYS A 127 -2.16 -0.46 3.86
N GLU A 128 -2.19 -1.55 4.65
CA GLU A 128 -2.31 -2.90 4.12
C GLU A 128 -3.66 -3.13 3.43
N ARG A 129 -4.77 -2.68 4.04
CA ARG A 129 -6.11 -2.76 3.44
C ARG A 129 -6.21 -1.96 2.15
N THR A 130 -5.63 -0.76 2.13
CA THR A 130 -5.56 0.09 0.94
C THR A 130 -4.77 -0.58 -0.19
N ASN A 131 -3.64 -1.22 0.15
CA ASN A 131 -2.88 -2.00 -0.81
C ASN A 131 -3.71 -3.13 -1.42
N GLN A 132 -4.47 -3.88 -0.62
CA GLN A 132 -5.38 -4.92 -1.10
C GLN A 132 -6.48 -4.36 -2.01
N ALA A 133 -7.00 -3.16 -1.71
CA ALA A 133 -8.04 -2.50 -2.50
C ALA A 133 -7.56 -1.97 -3.86
N THR A 134 -6.23 -1.89 -4.09
CA THR A 134 -5.63 -1.30 -5.30
C THR A 134 -4.63 -2.20 -6.03
N SER A 135 -4.31 -3.39 -5.50
CA SER A 135 -3.16 -4.22 -5.91
C SER A 135 -3.25 -4.82 -7.31
N ASN A 136 -4.44 -5.05 -7.84
CA ASN A 136 -4.64 -5.75 -9.12
C ASN A 136 -5.98 -5.41 -9.78
N ASN A 137 -6.22 -5.97 -10.98
CA ASN A 137 -7.43 -5.71 -11.76
C ASN A 137 -8.71 -6.33 -11.17
N SER A 138 -8.59 -7.15 -10.13
CA SER A 138 -9.74 -7.69 -9.37
C SER A 138 -9.92 -7.00 -8.02
N SER A 139 -9.20 -5.91 -7.77
CA SER A 139 -9.32 -5.12 -6.55
C SER A 139 -10.56 -4.22 -6.56
N ALA A 140 -10.97 -3.77 -5.37
CA ALA A 140 -12.20 -2.99 -5.18
C ALA A 140 -12.27 -1.73 -6.07
N THR A 141 -11.15 -1.05 -6.27
CA THR A 141 -11.07 0.19 -7.07
C THR A 141 -11.26 -0.02 -8.58
N GLU A 142 -11.10 -1.24 -9.07
CA GLU A 142 -11.32 -1.55 -10.49
C GLU A 142 -12.62 -2.34 -10.72
N ILE A 143 -12.92 -3.31 -9.85
CA ILE A 143 -14.12 -4.14 -9.99
C ILE A 143 -15.42 -3.35 -9.82
N ILE A 144 -15.39 -2.23 -9.09
CA ILE A 144 -16.53 -1.33 -8.91
C ILE A 144 -17.14 -0.88 -10.24
N TRP A 145 -16.32 -0.67 -11.27
CA TRP A 145 -16.79 -0.24 -12.59
C TRP A 145 -17.57 -1.33 -13.32
N ILE A 146 -17.15 -2.58 -13.15
CA ILE A 146 -17.86 -3.75 -13.70
C ILE A 146 -19.21 -3.88 -12.99
N GLN A 147 -19.22 -3.74 -11.66
CA GLN A 147 -20.42 -3.84 -10.83
C GLN A 147 -21.43 -2.73 -11.14
N LEU A 148 -20.96 -1.50 -11.35
CA LEU A 148 -21.81 -0.38 -11.76
C LEU A 148 -22.39 -0.58 -13.17
N ASN A 149 -21.59 -1.07 -14.12
CA ASN A 149 -22.06 -1.41 -15.46
C ASN A 149 -23.17 -2.47 -15.40
N GLN A 150 -22.91 -3.58 -14.70
CA GLN A 150 -23.86 -4.67 -14.53
C GLN A 150 -25.14 -4.23 -13.80
N LEU A 151 -25.02 -3.34 -12.82
CA LEU A 151 -26.20 -2.78 -12.14
C LEU A 151 -27.07 -1.97 -13.09
N VAL A 152 -26.47 -1.09 -13.90
CA VAL A 152 -27.21 -0.31 -14.92
C VAL A 152 -27.87 -1.23 -15.92
N PHE A 153 -27.13 -2.22 -16.44
CA PHE A 153 -27.65 -3.23 -17.35
C PHE A 153 -28.84 -3.98 -16.78
N CYS A 154 -28.73 -4.47 -15.52
CA CYS A 154 -29.80 -5.20 -14.86
C CYS A 154 -31.05 -4.33 -14.60
N ILE A 155 -30.88 -3.06 -14.24
CA ILE A 155 -32.01 -2.12 -14.09
C ILE A 155 -32.71 -1.88 -15.42
N LEU A 156 -31.96 -1.62 -16.49
CA LEU A 156 -32.52 -1.42 -17.83
C LEU A 156 -33.23 -2.68 -18.32
N GLY A 157 -32.63 -3.87 -18.12
CA GLY A 157 -33.23 -5.15 -18.45
C GLY A 157 -34.52 -5.42 -17.68
N PHE A 158 -34.53 -5.15 -16.40
CA PHE A 158 -35.73 -5.26 -15.57
C PHE A 158 -36.89 -4.39 -16.11
N LEU A 159 -36.62 -3.13 -16.43
CA LEU A 159 -37.61 -2.23 -16.99
C LEU A 159 -38.11 -2.69 -18.36
N ALA A 160 -37.21 -3.15 -19.24
CA ALA A 160 -37.57 -3.65 -20.56
C ALA A 160 -38.44 -4.91 -20.48
N TYR A 161 -38.12 -5.85 -19.59
CA TYR A 161 -38.90 -7.06 -19.41
C TYR A 161 -40.26 -6.78 -18.75
N LEU A 162 -40.34 -5.82 -17.82
CA LEU A 162 -41.64 -5.34 -17.30
C LEU A 162 -42.52 -4.79 -18.42
N PHE A 163 -41.95 -4.05 -19.37
CA PHE A 163 -42.68 -3.53 -20.52
C PHE A 163 -43.19 -4.67 -21.45
N VAL A 164 -42.37 -5.69 -21.71
CA VAL A 164 -42.76 -6.86 -22.47
C VAL A 164 -43.90 -7.62 -21.78
N MET A 165 -43.82 -7.75 -20.45
CA MET A 165 -44.82 -8.48 -19.64
C MET A 165 -46.09 -7.67 -19.32
N LYS A 166 -46.18 -6.40 -19.75
CA LYS A 166 -47.31 -5.48 -19.44
C LYS A 166 -48.69 -6.08 -19.81
N ARG A 167 -48.76 -6.93 -20.80
CA ARG A 167 -50.02 -7.57 -21.26
C ARG A 167 -50.33 -8.88 -20.54
N MET A 168 -49.44 -9.35 -19.67
CA MET A 168 -49.65 -10.58 -18.91
C MET A 168 -50.55 -10.36 -17.70
N ASN A 169 -51.10 -11.46 -17.19
CA ASN A 169 -51.91 -11.41 -15.96
C ASN A 169 -51.07 -10.97 -14.76
N VAL A 170 -51.63 -10.04 -13.93
CA VAL A 170 -51.00 -9.52 -12.72
C VAL A 170 -50.58 -10.64 -11.75
N LEU A 171 -51.31 -11.76 -11.72
CA LEU A 171 -50.96 -12.90 -10.90
C LEU A 171 -49.59 -13.48 -11.22
N ILE A 172 -49.24 -13.63 -12.50
CA ILE A 172 -47.95 -14.15 -12.92
C ILE A 172 -46.83 -13.21 -12.52
N LEU A 173 -47.04 -11.90 -12.74
CA LEU A 173 -46.09 -10.90 -12.31
C LEU A 173 -45.85 -10.97 -10.78
N ALA A 174 -46.93 -11.10 -9.99
CA ALA A 174 -46.82 -11.25 -8.54
C ALA A 174 -46.05 -12.51 -8.11
N VAL A 175 -46.33 -13.68 -8.73
CA VAL A 175 -45.60 -14.94 -8.47
C VAL A 175 -44.11 -14.80 -8.85
N THR A 176 -43.83 -14.14 -9.97
CA THR A 176 -42.45 -13.93 -10.44
C THR A 176 -41.66 -13.03 -9.48
N ILE A 177 -42.28 -11.93 -9.01
CA ILE A 177 -41.67 -11.05 -8.01
C ILE A 177 -41.47 -11.78 -6.68
N LEU A 178 -42.46 -12.54 -6.23
CA LEU A 178 -42.37 -13.32 -4.98
C LEU A 178 -41.23 -14.34 -5.05
N ALA A 179 -41.11 -15.06 -6.17
CA ALA A 179 -40.03 -16.02 -6.40
C ALA A 179 -38.64 -15.32 -6.35
N ALA A 180 -38.52 -14.13 -6.95
CA ALA A 180 -37.31 -13.36 -6.92
C ALA A 180 -36.93 -12.90 -5.49
N VAL A 181 -37.89 -12.45 -4.70
CA VAL A 181 -37.70 -12.07 -3.29
C VAL A 181 -37.25 -13.27 -2.45
N VAL A 182 -37.87 -14.44 -2.62
CA VAL A 182 -37.50 -15.67 -1.88
C VAL A 182 -36.06 -16.08 -2.22
N SER A 183 -35.68 -16.07 -3.50
CA SER A 183 -34.32 -16.37 -3.95
C SER A 183 -33.29 -15.37 -3.38
N TYR A 184 -33.63 -14.09 -3.36
CA TYR A 184 -32.80 -13.05 -2.74
C TYR A 184 -32.59 -13.30 -1.24
N LEU A 185 -33.65 -13.57 -0.49
CA LEU A 185 -33.54 -13.81 0.95
C LEU A 185 -32.68 -15.04 1.28
N ALA A 186 -32.72 -16.06 0.42
CA ALA A 186 -31.86 -17.22 0.55
C ALA A 186 -30.38 -16.87 0.30
N ALA A 187 -30.09 -16.12 -0.77
CA ALA A 187 -28.74 -15.66 -1.10
C ALA A 187 -28.17 -14.73 -0.02
N GLN A 188 -29.01 -13.84 0.52
CA GLN A 188 -28.61 -12.90 1.59
C GLN A 188 -28.10 -13.61 2.87
N ARG A 189 -28.64 -14.79 3.19
CA ARG A 189 -28.17 -15.60 4.34
C ARG A 189 -26.70 -16.02 4.16
N SER A 190 -26.28 -16.40 2.97
CA SER A 190 -24.89 -16.75 2.68
C SER A 190 -23.97 -15.55 2.87
N VAL A 191 -24.38 -14.37 2.43
CA VAL A 191 -23.61 -13.11 2.58
C VAL A 191 -23.47 -12.73 4.06
N VAL A 192 -24.55 -12.81 4.84
CA VAL A 192 -24.52 -12.52 6.29
C VAL A 192 -23.63 -13.52 7.03
N TRP A 193 -23.73 -14.81 6.69
CA TRP A 193 -22.87 -15.83 7.27
C TRP A 193 -21.38 -15.56 6.97
N LEU A 194 -21.05 -15.23 5.72
CA LEU A 194 -19.70 -14.84 5.30
C LEU A 194 -19.16 -13.68 6.14
N GLN A 195 -19.95 -12.61 6.28
CA GLN A 195 -19.55 -11.42 7.04
C GLN A 195 -19.25 -11.72 8.51
N ASN A 196 -20.07 -12.60 9.12
CA ASN A 196 -19.94 -12.94 10.53
C ASN A 196 -18.77 -13.89 10.83
N ASN A 197 -18.33 -14.70 9.86
CA ASN A 197 -17.35 -15.76 10.08
C ASN A 197 -15.99 -15.51 9.39
N ARG A 198 -15.84 -14.43 8.62
CA ARG A 198 -14.63 -14.20 7.80
C ARG A 198 -13.34 -13.92 8.59
N ALA A 199 -13.44 -13.44 9.84
CA ALA A 199 -12.28 -12.93 10.58
C ALA A 199 -11.17 -13.98 10.77
N GLU A 200 -11.53 -15.23 11.12
CA GLU A 200 -10.58 -16.33 11.28
C GLU A 200 -9.96 -16.75 9.95
N ASN A 201 -10.78 -16.77 8.90
CA ASN A 201 -10.33 -17.07 7.54
C ASN A 201 -9.36 -16.01 7.01
N ASP A 202 -9.65 -14.72 7.23
CA ASP A 202 -8.78 -13.62 6.82
C ASP A 202 -7.43 -13.70 7.53
N HIS A 203 -7.41 -14.04 8.83
CA HIS A 203 -6.19 -14.27 9.57
C HIS A 203 -5.40 -15.48 9.03
N ALA A 204 -6.05 -16.60 8.76
CA ALA A 204 -5.40 -17.78 8.20
C ALA A 204 -4.79 -17.50 6.82
N ARG A 205 -5.50 -16.76 5.95
CA ARG A 205 -5.00 -16.30 4.65
C ARG A 205 -3.78 -15.40 4.80
N GLN A 206 -3.82 -14.44 5.72
CA GLN A 206 -2.70 -13.55 6.00
C GLN A 206 -1.46 -14.32 6.46
N CYS A 207 -1.63 -15.29 7.36
CA CYS A 207 -0.53 -16.17 7.80
C CYS A 207 0.07 -16.97 6.63
N MET A 208 -0.77 -17.55 5.76
CA MET A 208 -0.29 -18.29 4.59
C MET A 208 0.49 -17.40 3.62
N TRP A 209 0.03 -16.17 3.37
CA TRP A 209 0.74 -15.21 2.52
C TRP A 209 2.10 -14.81 3.11
N TYR A 210 2.14 -14.54 4.42
CA TYR A 210 3.38 -14.23 5.12
C TYR A 210 4.39 -15.37 5.02
N LEU A 211 3.98 -16.59 5.38
CA LEU A 211 4.84 -17.79 5.32
C LEU A 211 5.37 -18.05 3.90
N ARG A 212 4.53 -17.83 2.88
CA ARG A 212 4.95 -17.91 1.48
C ARG A 212 6.00 -16.84 1.15
N GLY A 213 5.79 -15.61 1.59
CA GLY A 213 6.74 -14.51 1.41
C GLY A 213 8.10 -14.82 2.01
N GLU A 214 8.13 -15.33 3.25
CA GLU A 214 9.36 -15.76 3.92
C GLU A 214 10.05 -16.92 3.20
N ALA A 215 9.30 -17.91 2.74
CA ALA A 215 9.86 -19.04 2.00
C ALA A 215 10.52 -18.63 0.67
N TRP A 216 10.07 -17.53 0.07
CA TRP A 216 10.60 -16.98 -1.19
C TRP A 216 11.69 -15.92 -0.97
N SER A 217 11.88 -15.46 0.27
CA SER A 217 12.87 -14.45 0.61
C SER A 217 14.29 -15.01 0.56
N PRO A 218 15.22 -14.41 -0.21
CA PRO A 218 16.63 -14.77 -0.17
C PRO A 218 17.26 -14.57 1.22
N VAL A 219 16.76 -13.61 2.00
CA VAL A 219 17.24 -13.32 3.35
C VAL A 219 16.97 -14.49 4.29
N SER A 220 15.74 -15.03 4.28
CA SER A 220 15.33 -16.15 5.12
C SER A 220 15.86 -17.50 4.61
N ALA A 221 16.34 -17.56 3.36
CA ALA A 221 16.72 -18.82 2.70
C ALA A 221 17.84 -19.57 3.42
N LYS A 222 18.83 -18.86 4.01
CA LYS A 222 19.93 -19.46 4.78
C LYS A 222 19.44 -20.05 6.09
N ASP A 223 18.60 -19.33 6.82
CA ASP A 223 18.07 -19.73 8.13
C ASP A 223 17.14 -20.94 7.99
N ILE A 224 16.26 -20.93 6.98
CA ILE A 224 15.39 -22.06 6.65
C ILE A 224 16.19 -23.34 6.44
N ARG A 225 17.39 -23.27 5.79
CA ARG A 225 18.23 -24.42 5.50
C ARG A 225 19.04 -24.89 6.72
N ILE A 226 19.74 -23.96 7.37
CA ILE A 226 20.64 -24.28 8.51
C ILE A 226 19.84 -24.73 9.73
N LEU A 227 18.70 -24.06 10.01
CA LEU A 227 17.85 -24.36 11.16
C LEU A 227 16.79 -25.43 10.86
N HIS A 228 16.83 -26.03 9.67
CA HIS A 228 15.86 -27.06 9.24
C HIS A 228 14.38 -26.65 9.39
N MET A 229 14.07 -25.35 9.13
CA MET A 229 12.73 -24.77 9.36
C MET A 229 11.67 -25.21 8.33
N LYS A 230 12.05 -25.96 7.28
CA LYS A 230 11.15 -26.38 6.20
C LYS A 230 9.90 -27.10 6.74
N GLU A 231 10.09 -28.06 7.64
CA GLU A 231 8.97 -28.85 8.18
C GLU A 231 8.04 -28.00 9.04
N TRP A 232 8.62 -27.09 9.84
CA TRP A 232 7.83 -26.14 10.63
C TRP A 232 6.99 -25.23 9.73
N LEU A 233 7.58 -24.65 8.68
CA LEU A 233 6.87 -23.81 7.72
C LEU A 233 5.71 -24.56 7.05
N LEU A 234 5.96 -25.79 6.57
CA LEU A 234 4.94 -26.61 5.92
C LEU A 234 3.82 -27.00 6.89
N LYS A 235 4.16 -27.34 8.13
CA LYS A 235 3.18 -27.71 9.16
C LYS A 235 2.27 -26.52 9.50
N THR A 236 2.87 -25.33 9.73
CA THR A 236 2.12 -24.11 10.03
C THR A 236 1.25 -23.69 8.84
N MET A 237 1.78 -23.80 7.62
CA MET A 237 1.01 -23.52 6.40
C MET A 237 -0.17 -24.48 6.26
N LYS A 238 0.03 -25.79 6.54
CA LYS A 238 -1.04 -26.80 6.48
C LYS A 238 -2.14 -26.51 7.50
N GLN A 239 -1.80 -26.14 8.73
CA GLN A 239 -2.80 -25.78 9.75
C GLN A 239 -3.69 -24.62 9.31
N ASN A 240 -3.09 -23.54 8.78
CA ASN A 240 -3.85 -22.42 8.27
C ASN A 240 -4.66 -22.76 7.01
N TYR A 241 -4.12 -23.64 6.15
CA TYR A 241 -4.86 -24.14 4.99
C TYR A 241 -6.09 -24.98 5.38
N GLU A 242 -6.01 -25.77 6.45
CA GLU A 242 -7.16 -26.53 6.96
C GLU A 242 -8.27 -25.60 7.45
N ILE A 243 -7.93 -24.51 8.18
CA ILE A 243 -8.88 -23.48 8.60
C ILE A 243 -9.54 -22.84 7.36
N PHE A 244 -8.74 -22.42 6.40
CA PHE A 244 -9.22 -21.86 5.14
C PHE A 244 -10.17 -22.81 4.41
N MET A 245 -9.78 -24.08 4.24
CA MET A 245 -10.60 -25.06 3.54
C MET A 245 -11.89 -25.41 4.27
N HIS A 246 -11.86 -25.42 5.62
CA HIS A 246 -13.09 -25.61 6.41
C HIS A 246 -14.08 -24.48 6.17
N PHE A 247 -13.59 -23.24 6.17
CA PHE A 247 -14.40 -22.05 5.89
C PHE A 247 -14.98 -22.09 4.48
N GLU A 248 -14.17 -22.38 3.46
CA GLU A 248 -14.62 -22.45 2.06
C GLU A 248 -15.68 -23.53 1.83
N ARG A 249 -15.53 -24.69 2.48
CA ARG A 249 -16.55 -25.76 2.44
C ARG A 249 -17.87 -25.32 3.11
N ALA A 250 -17.80 -24.66 4.26
CA ALA A 250 -18.98 -24.15 4.94
C ALA A 250 -19.68 -23.09 4.09
N LEU A 251 -18.93 -22.15 3.49
CA LEU A 251 -19.47 -21.14 2.59
C LEU A 251 -20.10 -21.78 1.35
N GLY A 252 -19.43 -22.79 0.74
CA GLY A 252 -19.97 -23.55 -0.38
C GLY A 252 -21.30 -24.24 -0.05
N ASN A 253 -21.45 -24.80 1.17
CA ASN A 253 -22.71 -25.39 1.61
C ASN A 253 -23.82 -24.34 1.73
N HIS A 254 -23.52 -23.12 2.22
CA HIS A 254 -24.49 -22.04 2.27
C HIS A 254 -24.92 -21.58 0.87
N HIS A 255 -23.98 -21.49 -0.09
CA HIS A 255 -24.32 -21.19 -1.49
C HIS A 255 -25.16 -22.29 -2.10
N PHE A 256 -24.80 -23.56 -1.91
CA PHE A 256 -25.57 -24.70 -2.41
C PHE A 256 -27.03 -24.68 -1.87
N MET A 257 -27.22 -24.40 -0.59
CA MET A 257 -28.58 -24.28 -0.02
C MET A 257 -29.37 -23.12 -0.64
N ALA A 258 -28.71 -21.98 -0.90
CA ALA A 258 -29.36 -20.86 -1.59
C ALA A 258 -29.72 -21.22 -3.05
N ASP A 259 -28.86 -21.94 -3.75
CA ASP A 259 -29.14 -22.44 -5.11
C ASP A 259 -30.29 -23.44 -5.13
N CYS A 260 -30.40 -24.34 -4.17
CA CYS A 260 -31.53 -25.23 -4.03
C CYS A 260 -32.86 -24.45 -3.89
N VAL A 261 -32.88 -23.42 -3.02
CA VAL A 261 -34.07 -22.57 -2.86
C VAL A 261 -34.40 -21.84 -4.17
N ASN A 262 -33.39 -21.35 -4.88
CA ASN A 262 -33.57 -20.68 -6.17
C ASN A 262 -34.16 -21.63 -7.23
N ILE A 263 -33.67 -22.87 -7.32
CA ILE A 263 -34.18 -23.89 -8.25
C ILE A 263 -35.64 -24.22 -7.93
N PHE A 264 -36.00 -24.45 -6.65
CA PHE A 264 -37.37 -24.72 -6.27
C PHE A 264 -38.31 -23.51 -6.54
N SER A 265 -37.84 -22.31 -6.24
CA SER A 265 -38.55 -21.07 -6.54
C SER A 265 -38.80 -20.90 -8.04
N ALA A 266 -37.79 -21.20 -8.87
CA ALA A 266 -37.89 -21.18 -10.32
C ALA A 266 -38.86 -22.24 -10.85
N LEU A 267 -38.86 -23.46 -10.29
CA LEU A 267 -39.79 -24.53 -10.66
C LEU A 267 -41.24 -24.13 -10.41
N ILE A 268 -41.56 -23.59 -9.25
CA ILE A 268 -42.90 -23.12 -8.93
C ILE A 268 -43.33 -22.00 -9.86
N ARG A 269 -42.50 -20.97 -10.02
CA ARG A 269 -42.73 -19.82 -10.89
C ARG A 269 -43.00 -20.29 -12.34
N ASN A 270 -42.07 -21.09 -12.89
CA ASN A 270 -42.19 -21.57 -14.26
C ASN A 270 -43.41 -22.46 -14.44
N GLY A 271 -43.71 -23.35 -13.48
CA GLY A 271 -44.90 -24.23 -13.51
C GLY A 271 -46.20 -23.41 -13.55
N VAL A 272 -46.36 -22.42 -12.71
CA VAL A 272 -47.54 -21.53 -12.71
C VAL A 272 -47.61 -20.74 -14.03
N ALA A 273 -46.48 -20.16 -14.49
CA ALA A 273 -46.47 -19.39 -15.73
C ALA A 273 -46.81 -20.27 -16.95
N TYR A 274 -46.23 -21.47 -17.03
CA TYR A 274 -46.50 -22.41 -18.16
C TYR A 274 -47.93 -22.88 -18.14
N ALA A 275 -48.48 -23.29 -17.02
CA ALA A 275 -49.89 -23.68 -16.90
C ALA A 275 -50.83 -22.58 -17.41
N TYR A 276 -50.56 -21.34 -17.03
CA TYR A 276 -51.33 -20.21 -17.53
C TYR A 276 -51.16 -19.96 -19.02
N LEU A 277 -49.90 -19.88 -19.51
CA LEU A 277 -49.61 -19.61 -20.90
C LEU A 277 -50.19 -20.69 -21.83
N ILE A 278 -50.05 -21.98 -21.45
CA ILE A 278 -50.67 -23.09 -22.19
C ILE A 278 -52.19 -22.95 -22.20
N GLY A 279 -52.79 -22.60 -21.06
CA GLY A 279 -54.24 -22.36 -20.99
C GLY A 279 -54.70 -21.23 -21.91
N GLN A 280 -53.90 -20.15 -22.08
CA GLN A 280 -54.24 -19.06 -23.00
C GLN A 280 -54.12 -19.48 -24.48
N VAL A 281 -53.12 -20.31 -24.81
CA VAL A 281 -52.96 -20.87 -26.17
C VAL A 281 -54.13 -21.81 -26.50
N LEU A 282 -54.49 -22.71 -25.57
CA LEU A 282 -55.62 -23.65 -25.78
C LEU A 282 -56.98 -22.91 -25.84
N ALA A 283 -57.12 -21.78 -25.20
CA ALA A 283 -58.30 -20.93 -25.31
C ALA A 283 -58.34 -20.09 -26.59
N GLY A 284 -57.30 -20.14 -27.42
CA GLY A 284 -57.19 -19.34 -28.67
C GLY A 284 -56.91 -17.84 -28.45
N ASN A 285 -56.52 -17.43 -27.21
CA ASN A 285 -56.25 -16.06 -26.87
C ASN A 285 -54.78 -15.63 -27.14
N MET A 286 -53.90 -16.58 -27.51
CA MET A 286 -52.49 -16.38 -27.72
C MET A 286 -51.96 -17.28 -28.84
N ASP A 287 -51.13 -16.77 -29.72
CA ASP A 287 -50.39 -17.52 -30.75
C ASP A 287 -49.10 -18.15 -30.20
N ALA A 288 -48.50 -19.06 -30.96
CA ALA A 288 -47.27 -19.74 -30.54
C ALA A 288 -46.05 -18.79 -30.45
N PRO A 289 -45.86 -17.81 -31.33
CA PRO A 289 -44.82 -16.78 -31.18
C PRO A 289 -44.94 -16.01 -29.89
N GLN A 290 -46.15 -15.58 -29.51
CA GLN A 290 -46.39 -14.86 -28.27
C GLN A 290 -46.15 -15.75 -27.04
N PHE A 291 -46.51 -17.02 -27.10
CA PHE A 291 -46.21 -17.99 -26.05
C PHE A 291 -44.71 -18.08 -25.79
N ILE A 292 -43.88 -18.26 -26.85
CA ILE A 292 -42.44 -18.34 -26.70
C ILE A 292 -41.84 -17.04 -26.14
N LEU A 293 -42.32 -15.89 -26.60
CA LEU A 293 -41.88 -14.59 -26.09
C LEU A 293 -42.13 -14.45 -24.59
N TYR A 294 -43.36 -14.72 -24.14
CA TYR A 294 -43.70 -14.58 -22.71
C TYR A 294 -43.07 -15.67 -21.85
N PHE A 295 -42.92 -16.89 -22.35
CA PHE A 295 -42.21 -17.99 -21.72
C PHE A 295 -40.76 -17.60 -21.42
N SER A 296 -40.05 -17.07 -22.43
CA SER A 296 -38.68 -16.60 -22.29
C SER A 296 -38.57 -15.36 -21.37
N ALA A 297 -39.52 -14.44 -21.46
CA ALA A 297 -39.58 -13.26 -20.62
C ALA A 297 -39.75 -13.60 -19.12
N VAL A 298 -40.66 -14.53 -18.80
CA VAL A 298 -40.86 -14.99 -17.40
C VAL A 298 -39.62 -15.67 -16.87
N SER A 299 -38.98 -16.52 -17.67
CA SER A 299 -37.78 -17.24 -17.28
C SER A 299 -36.61 -16.28 -17.03
N GLY A 300 -36.45 -15.26 -17.86
CA GLY A 300 -35.37 -14.25 -17.74
C GLY A 300 -35.60 -13.19 -16.63
N PHE A 301 -36.85 -12.91 -16.27
CA PHE A 301 -37.18 -11.81 -15.36
C PHE A 301 -36.49 -11.93 -13.99
N THR A 302 -36.43 -13.15 -13.43
CA THR A 302 -35.80 -13.38 -12.12
C THR A 302 -34.30 -13.06 -12.15
N SER A 303 -33.62 -13.34 -13.25
CA SER A 303 -32.19 -13.04 -13.39
C SER A 303 -31.90 -11.55 -13.30
N TRP A 304 -32.81 -10.69 -13.77
CA TRP A 304 -32.67 -9.24 -13.64
C TRP A 304 -32.77 -8.79 -12.20
N VAL A 305 -33.77 -9.31 -11.45
CA VAL A 305 -33.93 -8.97 -10.03
C VAL A 305 -32.74 -9.47 -9.21
N GLN A 306 -32.31 -10.71 -9.44
CA GLN A 306 -31.11 -11.26 -8.79
C GLN A 306 -29.87 -10.44 -9.12
N GLY A 307 -29.66 -10.13 -10.41
CA GLY A 307 -28.52 -9.32 -10.83
C GLY A 307 -28.48 -7.93 -10.17
N ILE A 308 -29.63 -7.25 -10.02
CA ILE A 308 -29.71 -5.97 -9.29
C ILE A 308 -29.22 -6.15 -7.85
N MET A 309 -29.75 -7.19 -7.16
CA MET A 309 -29.47 -7.42 -5.74
C MET A 309 -28.01 -7.84 -5.50
N GLU A 310 -27.47 -8.72 -6.36
CA GLU A 310 -26.07 -9.15 -6.30
C GLU A 310 -25.12 -7.99 -6.55
N ASN A 311 -25.36 -7.18 -7.59
CA ASN A 311 -24.51 -6.03 -7.88
C ASN A 311 -24.56 -4.97 -6.77
N VAL A 312 -25.72 -4.72 -6.16
CA VAL A 312 -25.83 -3.83 -4.99
C VAL A 312 -25.01 -4.37 -3.82
N ALA A 313 -25.05 -5.68 -3.56
CA ALA A 313 -24.26 -6.30 -2.49
C ALA A 313 -22.75 -6.21 -2.78
N GLN A 314 -22.33 -6.49 -4.01
CA GLN A 314 -20.95 -6.40 -4.45
C GLN A 314 -20.42 -4.97 -4.43
N ILE A 315 -21.21 -3.97 -4.87
CA ILE A 315 -20.87 -2.56 -4.78
C ILE A 315 -20.67 -2.14 -3.31
N ARG A 316 -21.50 -2.65 -2.42
CA ARG A 316 -21.36 -2.42 -0.98
C ARG A 316 -20.05 -3.00 -0.43
N GLN A 317 -19.67 -4.18 -0.89
CA GLN A 317 -18.40 -4.83 -0.53
C GLN A 317 -17.19 -4.07 -1.08
N SER A 318 -17.21 -3.69 -2.37
CA SER A 318 -16.15 -2.86 -2.97
C SER A 318 -16.05 -1.50 -2.32
N GLY A 319 -17.19 -0.93 -1.87
CA GLY A 319 -17.24 0.32 -1.12
C GLY A 319 -16.43 0.30 0.16
N VAL A 320 -16.32 -0.84 0.85
CA VAL A 320 -15.47 -0.98 2.05
C VAL A 320 -14.00 -0.78 1.68
N GLY A 321 -13.50 -1.46 0.65
CA GLY A 321 -12.11 -1.29 0.21
C GLY A 321 -11.81 0.13 -0.29
N ILE A 322 -12.77 0.76 -0.99
CA ILE A 322 -12.64 2.15 -1.43
C ILE A 322 -12.64 3.12 -0.23
N SER A 323 -13.41 2.82 0.84
CA SER A 323 -13.37 3.59 2.09
C SER A 323 -11.97 3.53 2.73
N ASP A 324 -11.34 2.35 2.76
CA ASP A 324 -9.96 2.22 3.27
C ASP A 324 -8.98 3.10 2.48
N VAL A 325 -9.15 3.21 1.15
CA VAL A 325 -8.36 4.12 0.30
C VAL A 325 -8.60 5.58 0.69
N MET A 326 -9.86 5.99 0.85
CA MET A 326 -10.22 7.35 1.23
C MET A 326 -9.68 7.70 2.63
N GLU A 327 -9.81 6.78 3.59
CA GLU A 327 -9.32 6.93 4.96
C GLU A 327 -7.81 7.09 5.01
N LEU A 328 -7.05 6.34 4.20
CA LEU A 328 -5.59 6.49 4.14
C LEU A 328 -5.18 7.83 3.50
N ILE A 329 -5.82 8.23 2.40
CA ILE A 329 -5.51 9.50 1.72
C ILE A 329 -5.82 10.69 2.64
N SER A 330 -6.92 10.61 3.41
CA SER A 330 -7.34 11.64 4.36
C SER A 330 -6.77 11.46 5.76
N TYR A 331 -5.82 10.54 5.96
CA TYR A 331 -5.25 10.28 7.29
C TYR A 331 -4.61 11.53 7.86
N GLU A 332 -4.87 11.81 9.13
CA GLU A 332 -4.47 13.04 9.81
C GLU A 332 -2.96 13.18 9.93
N GLU A 333 -2.47 14.37 9.60
CA GLU A 333 -1.07 14.74 9.74
C GLU A 333 -0.87 15.57 11.01
N PRO A 334 -0.17 15.02 12.03
CA PRO A 334 0.11 15.78 13.25
C PRO A 334 1.10 16.91 13.02
N TYR A 335 1.94 16.82 11.97
CA TYR A 335 2.94 17.84 11.66
C TYR A 335 2.46 18.84 10.61
N ARG A 336 2.93 20.08 10.73
CA ARG A 336 2.65 21.15 9.78
C ARG A 336 3.61 21.06 8.60
N PHE A 337 3.14 20.55 7.47
CA PHE A 337 3.94 20.48 6.24
C PHE A 337 3.69 21.65 5.29
N GLU A 338 2.48 22.21 5.28
CA GLU A 338 2.07 23.30 4.40
C GLU A 338 1.74 24.57 5.17
N ASP A 339 1.14 24.45 6.36
CA ASP A 339 0.67 25.56 7.18
C ASP A 339 1.70 26.02 8.23
N GLY A 340 2.91 25.42 8.24
CA GLY A 340 3.97 25.79 9.18
C GLY A 340 4.64 27.10 8.79
N GLU A 341 5.15 27.83 9.80
CA GLU A 341 5.96 29.01 9.57
C GLU A 341 7.24 28.67 8.78
N PRO A 342 7.71 29.51 7.87
CA PRO A 342 8.98 29.32 7.20
C PRO A 342 10.13 29.38 8.22
N LEU A 343 11.22 28.66 7.95
CA LEU A 343 12.40 28.76 8.80
C LEU A 343 12.94 30.20 8.84
N PRO A 344 13.46 30.65 10.01
CA PRO A 344 14.09 31.94 10.10
C PRO A 344 15.27 32.01 9.12
N LYS A 345 15.27 33.03 8.26
CA LYS A 345 16.38 33.30 7.34
C LYS A 345 17.58 33.77 8.15
N ASN A 346 18.46 32.84 8.47
CA ASN A 346 19.71 33.19 9.14
C ASN A 346 20.78 33.45 8.07
N ALA A 347 21.27 34.67 8.00
CA ALA A 347 22.20 35.11 6.95
C ALA A 347 23.53 34.32 6.95
N ALA A 348 23.84 33.63 8.06
CA ALA A 348 25.06 32.83 8.23
C ALA A 348 24.86 31.32 8.27
N GLY A 349 23.61 30.80 8.07
CA GLY A 349 23.30 29.36 8.19
C GLY A 349 23.54 28.80 9.61
N GLN A 350 23.54 29.68 10.61
CA GLN A 350 23.85 29.31 11.99
C GLN A 350 22.57 28.91 12.73
N TYR A 351 22.54 27.68 13.25
CA TYR A 351 21.39 27.14 13.97
C TYR A 351 21.82 26.56 15.32
N GLU A 352 21.16 27.02 16.39
CA GLU A 352 21.21 26.41 17.72
C GLU A 352 20.05 25.44 17.87
N LEU A 353 20.34 24.21 18.28
CA LEU A 353 19.32 23.21 18.64
C LEU A 353 19.29 23.06 20.16
N ARG A 354 18.10 23.11 20.76
CA ARG A 354 17.94 22.97 22.19
C ARG A 354 16.81 22.04 22.57
N LEU A 355 17.06 21.16 23.51
CA LEU A 355 16.04 20.32 24.16
C LEU A 355 15.78 20.93 25.55
N GLU A 356 14.51 21.20 25.86
CA GLU A 356 14.09 21.70 27.17
C GLU A 356 13.09 20.72 27.80
N ASN A 357 13.52 20.10 28.92
CA ASN A 357 12.75 19.14 29.71
C ASN A 357 12.11 18.02 28.86
N VAL A 358 12.83 17.52 27.85
CA VAL A 358 12.30 16.57 26.86
C VAL A 358 12.19 15.18 27.44
N SER A 359 10.97 14.66 27.46
CA SER A 359 10.69 13.24 27.68
C SER A 359 10.02 12.63 26.44
N PHE A 360 10.28 11.37 26.17
CA PHE A 360 9.70 10.71 25.02
C PHE A 360 9.36 9.24 25.29
N ARG A 361 8.14 8.87 24.85
CA ARG A 361 7.60 7.52 24.88
C ARG A 361 7.14 7.10 23.50
N TYR A 362 7.57 5.92 23.05
CA TYR A 362 7.04 5.35 21.81
C TYR A 362 5.57 4.96 21.95
N PRO A 363 4.76 5.07 20.89
CA PRO A 363 3.36 4.64 20.91
C PRO A 363 3.22 3.17 21.34
N GLY A 364 2.43 2.94 22.39
CA GLY A 364 2.20 1.59 22.94
C GLY A 364 3.23 1.11 23.97
N ALA A 365 4.29 1.87 24.23
CA ALA A 365 5.23 1.57 25.31
C ALA A 365 4.66 1.98 26.69
N SER A 366 5.01 1.23 27.75
CA SER A 366 4.61 1.52 29.14
C SER A 366 5.49 2.57 29.81
N GLU A 367 6.73 2.71 29.35
CA GLU A 367 7.75 3.56 29.97
C GLU A 367 8.35 4.53 28.96
N ASP A 368 8.88 5.64 29.47
CA ASP A 368 9.59 6.61 28.66
C ASP A 368 10.95 6.06 28.24
N THR A 369 11.32 6.28 26.99
CA THR A 369 12.65 5.96 26.48
C THR A 369 13.67 7.03 26.85
N LEU A 370 13.22 8.28 26.92
CA LEU A 370 14.01 9.43 27.33
C LEU A 370 13.26 10.21 28.42
N HIS A 371 14.01 10.70 29.44
CA HIS A 371 13.43 11.36 30.59
C HIS A 371 14.11 12.71 30.85
N ASN A 372 13.32 13.77 30.86
CA ASN A 372 13.71 15.14 31.29
C ASN A 372 15.07 15.59 30.71
N LEU A 373 15.30 15.40 29.42
CA LEU A 373 16.54 15.78 28.76
C LEU A 373 16.61 17.29 28.57
N ASN A 374 17.76 17.87 29.01
CA ASN A 374 18.13 19.26 28.76
C ASN A 374 19.48 19.27 28.05
N LEU A 375 19.52 19.77 26.81
CA LEU A 375 20.72 19.78 25.97
C LEU A 375 20.66 20.96 25.02
N THR A 376 21.73 21.74 24.95
CA THR A 376 21.91 22.78 23.94
C THR A 376 23.07 22.39 23.04
N ILE A 377 22.86 22.40 21.72
CA ILE A 377 23.89 22.14 20.71
C ILE A 377 24.15 23.47 20.00
N GLN A 378 25.36 23.97 20.11
CA GLN A 378 25.75 25.25 19.55
C GLN A 378 26.04 25.14 18.05
N ASN A 379 25.91 26.24 17.32
CA ASN A 379 26.28 26.27 15.92
C ASN A 379 27.77 25.92 15.72
N GLY A 380 28.05 25.00 14.78
CA GLY A 380 29.41 24.55 14.48
C GLY A 380 29.98 23.55 15.50
N GLU A 381 29.23 23.18 16.53
CA GLU A 381 29.63 22.20 17.53
C GLU A 381 29.61 20.77 16.98
N LYS A 382 30.63 20.00 17.35
CA LYS A 382 30.70 18.54 17.12
C LYS A 382 30.36 17.83 18.42
N LEU A 383 29.15 17.30 18.49
CA LEU A 383 28.62 16.57 19.63
C LEU A 383 28.69 15.08 19.43
N ALA A 384 29.33 14.34 20.34
CA ALA A 384 29.22 12.89 20.39
C ALA A 384 28.12 12.43 21.34
N VAL A 385 27.31 11.47 20.92
CA VAL A 385 26.27 10.82 21.72
C VAL A 385 26.66 9.35 21.91
N VAL A 386 27.00 9.00 23.16
CA VAL A 386 27.44 7.64 23.51
C VAL A 386 26.54 7.03 24.58
N GLY A 387 26.64 5.72 24.78
CA GLY A 387 25.86 5.00 25.76
C GLY A 387 25.59 3.56 25.32
N ARG A 388 25.06 2.76 26.25
CA ARG A 388 24.74 1.35 26.00
C ARG A 388 23.67 1.19 24.92
N ASN A 389 23.58 -0.02 24.34
CA ASN A 389 22.50 -0.34 23.41
C ASN A 389 21.14 -0.20 24.11
N GLY A 390 20.17 0.42 23.46
CA GLY A 390 18.85 0.70 24.03
C GLY A 390 18.76 1.92 24.97
N ALA A 391 19.85 2.66 25.21
CA ALA A 391 19.84 3.83 26.08
C ALA A 391 19.04 5.04 25.55
N GLY A 392 18.60 5.02 24.28
CA GLY A 392 17.82 6.10 23.68
C GLY A 392 18.60 7.00 22.71
N LYS A 393 19.85 6.65 22.32
CA LYS A 393 20.69 7.46 21.42
C LYS A 393 20.02 7.80 20.09
N SER A 394 19.56 6.79 19.34
CA SER A 394 18.87 7.00 18.06
C SER A 394 17.50 7.66 18.22
N THR A 395 16.87 7.52 19.41
CA THR A 395 15.64 8.23 19.75
C THR A 395 15.90 9.73 19.92
N LEU A 396 16.98 10.10 20.58
CA LEU A 396 17.42 11.50 20.70
C LEU A 396 17.65 12.13 19.32
N VAL A 397 18.35 11.42 18.43
CA VAL A 397 18.57 11.87 17.06
C VAL A 397 17.25 12.05 16.30
N LYS A 398 16.31 11.12 16.42
CA LYS A 398 15.00 11.22 15.77
C LYS A 398 14.18 12.41 16.27
N LEU A 399 14.30 12.77 17.55
CA LEU A 399 13.67 13.97 18.12
C LEU A 399 14.34 15.25 17.59
N LEU A 400 15.67 15.32 17.58
CA LEU A 400 16.42 16.45 17.04
C LEU A 400 16.13 16.67 15.56
N CYS A 401 16.07 15.60 14.77
CA CYS A 401 15.67 15.67 13.35
C CYS A 401 14.18 15.97 13.14
N GLY A 402 13.36 16.00 14.20
CA GLY A 402 11.93 16.26 14.11
C GLY A 402 11.11 15.11 13.50
N PHE A 403 11.58 13.86 13.52
CA PHE A 403 10.79 12.70 13.14
C PHE A 403 9.73 12.36 14.17
N PHE A 404 9.98 12.70 15.42
CA PHE A 404 9.04 12.64 16.53
C PHE A 404 8.98 13.99 17.25
N ASP A 405 7.82 14.32 17.76
CA ASP A 405 7.67 15.35 18.76
C ASP A 405 7.82 14.72 20.16
N PRO A 406 8.40 15.42 21.13
CA PRO A 406 8.51 14.90 22.49
C PRO A 406 7.11 14.71 23.12
N THR A 407 7.01 13.74 24.05
CA THR A 407 5.81 13.53 24.86
C THR A 407 5.61 14.70 25.83
N ASP A 408 6.70 15.14 26.47
CA ASP A 408 6.76 16.31 27.34
C ASP A 408 7.99 17.15 26.98
N GLY A 409 7.91 18.47 27.23
CA GLY A 409 8.94 19.41 26.86
C GLY A 409 8.88 19.85 25.40
N CYS A 410 9.95 20.41 24.90
CA CYS A 410 10.05 20.91 23.54
C CYS A 410 11.47 20.85 22.97
N VAL A 411 11.51 20.72 21.62
CA VAL A 411 12.74 20.90 20.84
C VAL A 411 12.67 22.28 20.22
N LEU A 412 13.73 23.06 20.44
CA LEU A 412 13.81 24.44 19.99
C LEU A 412 14.87 24.58 18.90
N LEU A 413 14.57 25.42 17.92
CA LEU A 413 15.50 25.92 16.91
C LEU A 413 15.67 27.42 17.13
N ASN A 414 16.87 27.87 17.49
CA ASN A 414 17.14 29.27 17.81
C ASN A 414 16.17 29.87 18.88
N GLY A 415 15.78 29.06 19.87
CA GLY A 415 14.86 29.43 20.94
C GLY A 415 13.36 29.31 20.60
N GLU A 416 12.99 28.94 19.41
CA GLU A 416 11.60 28.75 18.98
C GLU A 416 11.26 27.26 18.78
N ASP A 417 10.07 26.85 19.21
CA ASP A 417 9.61 25.47 19.13
C ASP A 417 9.47 24.99 17.66
N ILE A 418 10.10 23.86 17.35
CA ILE A 418 10.10 23.29 15.99
C ILE A 418 8.70 22.92 15.47
N ARG A 419 7.72 22.74 16.35
CA ARG A 419 6.31 22.47 15.99
C ARG A 419 5.63 23.63 15.28
N LYS A 420 6.17 24.84 15.37
CA LYS A 420 5.67 26.03 14.66
C LYS A 420 6.05 26.02 13.17
N TYR A 421 7.20 25.44 12.85
CA TYR A 421 7.79 25.53 11.51
C TYR A 421 7.19 24.52 10.52
N ASN A 422 7.31 24.85 9.23
CA ASN A 422 7.11 23.91 8.15
C ASN A 422 8.10 22.73 8.30
N ARG A 423 7.57 21.53 8.51
CA ARG A 423 8.39 20.35 8.81
C ARG A 423 9.27 19.92 7.63
N LYS A 424 8.84 20.16 6.38
CA LYS A 424 9.67 19.88 5.20
C LYS A 424 10.90 20.78 5.14
N GLU A 425 10.72 22.06 5.48
CA GLU A 425 11.84 22.99 5.57
C GLU A 425 12.77 22.63 6.72
N TYR A 426 12.22 22.24 7.87
CA TYR A 426 13.02 21.79 9.01
C TYR A 426 13.88 20.57 8.66
N TYR A 427 13.35 19.59 7.93
CA TYR A 427 14.13 18.43 7.46
C TYR A 427 15.28 18.83 6.52
N ARG A 428 15.20 19.96 5.84
CA ARG A 428 16.30 20.46 4.98
C ARG A 428 17.53 20.92 5.76
N LEU A 429 17.39 21.17 7.05
CA LEU A 429 18.52 21.51 7.92
C LEU A 429 19.47 20.34 8.15
N PHE A 430 19.06 19.11 7.86
CA PHE A 430 19.80 17.92 8.22
C PHE A 430 20.30 17.16 6.98
N SER A 431 21.58 16.78 7.02
CA SER A 431 22.16 15.70 6.24
C SER A 431 22.40 14.53 7.20
N ALA A 432 21.77 13.37 6.95
CA ALA A 432 21.83 12.27 7.90
C ALA A 432 22.26 10.95 7.25
N VAL A 433 23.13 10.23 7.96
CA VAL A 433 23.44 8.82 7.72
C VAL A 433 22.88 8.06 8.91
N PHE A 434 21.79 7.32 8.71
CA PHE A 434 21.16 6.48 9.73
C PHE A 434 21.70 5.06 9.69
N GLN A 435 21.57 4.33 10.79
CA GLN A 435 21.93 2.91 10.89
C GLN A 435 21.15 2.06 9.89
N ASP A 436 19.83 2.32 9.76
CA ASP A 436 18.98 1.72 8.73
C ASP A 436 18.91 2.64 7.52
N PHE A 437 19.39 2.16 6.40
CA PHE A 437 19.41 2.90 5.14
C PHE A 437 18.75 2.12 4.00
N SER A 438 18.34 2.83 2.95
CA SER A 438 17.80 2.23 1.74
C SER A 438 18.59 2.64 0.51
N ILE A 439 18.88 1.64 -0.34
CA ILE A 439 19.38 1.86 -1.71
C ILE A 439 18.18 1.70 -2.63
N LEU A 440 17.91 2.74 -3.43
CA LEU A 440 16.84 2.70 -4.41
C LEU A 440 17.33 2.05 -5.71
N PRO A 441 16.45 1.33 -6.43
CA PRO A 441 16.78 0.76 -7.73
C PRO A 441 16.94 1.86 -8.77
N GLY A 442 18.18 2.29 -8.97
CA GLY A 442 18.59 3.35 -9.87
C GLY A 442 20.12 3.37 -10.02
N THR A 443 20.67 4.34 -10.70
CA THR A 443 22.11 4.49 -10.88
C THR A 443 22.81 4.94 -9.59
N ILE A 444 24.13 4.81 -9.53
CA ILE A 444 24.95 5.37 -8.44
C ILE A 444 24.73 6.89 -8.35
N ALA A 445 24.71 7.59 -9.50
CA ALA A 445 24.50 9.03 -9.55
C ALA A 445 23.15 9.44 -8.97
N GLU A 446 22.05 8.78 -9.36
CA GLU A 446 20.70 9.00 -8.81
C GLU A 446 20.65 8.73 -7.31
N ASN A 447 21.32 7.68 -6.85
CA ASN A 447 21.38 7.35 -5.43
C ASN A 447 22.15 8.41 -4.62
N VAL A 448 23.22 9.01 -5.13
CA VAL A 448 23.95 10.10 -4.47
C VAL A 448 23.16 11.40 -4.52
N ALA A 449 22.64 11.77 -5.70
CA ALA A 449 21.89 13.01 -5.89
C ALA A 449 20.49 12.97 -5.24
N GLN A 450 19.94 11.77 -4.97
CA GLN A 450 18.57 11.57 -4.45
C GLN A 450 17.48 12.18 -5.35
N CYS A 451 17.74 12.25 -6.63
CA CYS A 451 16.82 12.68 -7.68
C CYS A 451 17.10 11.93 -8.99
N VAL A 452 16.14 11.96 -9.91
CA VAL A 452 16.23 11.32 -11.22
C VAL A 452 16.53 12.37 -12.31
N ASP A 453 15.99 13.58 -12.12
CA ASP A 453 16.13 14.68 -13.07
C ASP A 453 17.14 15.71 -12.55
N GLU A 454 17.80 16.41 -13.48
CA GLU A 454 18.71 17.55 -13.21
C GLU A 454 19.86 17.22 -12.25
N ILE A 455 20.50 16.05 -12.41
CA ILE A 455 21.64 15.64 -11.58
C ILE A 455 22.85 16.52 -11.86
N ASP A 456 23.38 17.19 -10.83
CA ASP A 456 24.66 17.88 -10.88
C ASP A 456 25.80 16.86 -10.73
N PHE A 457 26.29 16.35 -11.88
CA PHE A 457 27.38 15.37 -11.91
C PHE A 457 28.70 15.90 -11.32
N SER A 458 28.94 17.21 -11.34
CA SER A 458 30.15 17.78 -10.73
C SER A 458 30.10 17.66 -9.21
N ARG A 459 28.93 17.93 -8.60
CA ARG A 459 28.71 17.73 -7.16
C ARG A 459 28.68 16.25 -6.79
N VAL A 460 28.09 15.38 -7.64
CA VAL A 460 28.12 13.91 -7.40
C VAL A 460 29.56 13.42 -7.32
N LYS A 461 30.40 13.78 -8.31
CA LYS A 461 31.82 13.38 -8.33
C LYS A 461 32.59 13.90 -7.11
N ALA A 462 32.39 15.16 -6.73
CA ALA A 462 33.02 15.73 -5.54
C ALA A 462 32.60 14.96 -4.27
N ALA A 463 31.29 14.75 -4.06
CA ALA A 463 30.77 14.02 -2.91
C ALA A 463 31.27 12.55 -2.85
N VAL A 464 31.34 11.88 -3.98
CA VAL A 464 31.86 10.50 -4.10
C VAL A 464 33.36 10.44 -3.79
N LYS A 465 34.13 11.40 -4.27
CA LYS A 465 35.57 11.52 -4.00
C LYS A 465 35.81 11.77 -2.52
N ASP A 466 35.10 12.75 -1.94
CA ASP A 466 35.21 13.10 -0.52
C ASP A 466 34.80 11.92 0.38
N ALA A 467 33.80 11.13 -0.04
CA ALA A 467 33.42 9.89 0.65
C ALA A 467 34.42 8.73 0.46
N GLY A 468 35.43 8.87 -0.40
CA GLY A 468 36.44 7.83 -0.68
C GLY A 468 35.89 6.64 -1.47
N LEU A 469 34.90 6.85 -2.34
CA LEU A 469 34.28 5.79 -3.17
C LEU A 469 34.69 5.91 -4.65
N GLU A 470 35.46 6.94 -5.04
CA GLU A 470 35.81 7.26 -6.43
C GLU A 470 36.51 6.08 -7.14
N GLU A 471 37.55 5.50 -6.51
CA GLU A 471 38.31 4.40 -7.13
C GLU A 471 37.43 3.16 -7.39
N ASN A 472 36.51 2.85 -6.49
CA ASN A 472 35.61 1.72 -6.64
C ASN A 472 34.67 1.93 -7.84
N ILE A 473 34.12 3.14 -7.98
CA ILE A 473 33.21 3.50 -9.07
C ILE A 473 33.94 3.58 -10.41
N GLU A 474 35.15 4.15 -10.46
CA GLU A 474 35.92 4.26 -11.70
C GLU A 474 36.35 2.90 -12.29
N ARG A 475 36.39 1.83 -11.46
CA ARG A 475 36.65 0.44 -11.92
C ARG A 475 35.42 -0.22 -12.55
N LEU A 476 34.22 0.32 -12.35
CA LEU A 476 32.99 -0.23 -12.93
C LEU A 476 32.88 0.17 -14.41
N SER A 477 32.34 -0.71 -15.24
CA SER A 477 32.19 -0.49 -16.69
C SER A 477 31.33 0.74 -17.02
N GLU A 478 30.24 0.95 -16.26
CA GLU A 478 29.29 2.05 -16.44
C GLU A 478 29.52 3.18 -15.43
N LYS A 479 30.53 3.08 -14.56
CA LYS A 479 30.89 4.10 -13.58
C LYS A 479 29.67 4.60 -12.78
N TYR A 480 29.41 5.90 -12.84
CA TYR A 480 28.28 6.55 -12.13
C TYR A 480 26.90 6.14 -12.63
N GLU A 481 26.81 5.61 -13.87
CA GLU A 481 25.57 5.08 -14.45
C GLU A 481 25.30 3.62 -14.06
N THR A 482 26.23 2.99 -13.34
CA THR A 482 26.06 1.61 -12.86
C THR A 482 24.81 1.50 -12.01
N LYS A 483 23.92 0.57 -12.36
CA LYS A 483 22.65 0.33 -11.67
C LYS A 483 22.85 -0.42 -10.37
N LEU A 484 22.08 -0.01 -9.35
CA LEU A 484 21.98 -0.65 -8.06
C LEU A 484 20.58 -1.27 -7.89
N GLY A 485 20.42 -2.19 -6.95
CA GLY A 485 19.11 -2.77 -6.60
C GLY A 485 18.72 -4.02 -7.39
N ARG A 486 19.36 -5.14 -7.12
CA ARG A 486 19.12 -6.45 -7.76
C ARG A 486 17.67 -6.96 -7.70
N LYS A 487 16.85 -6.43 -6.80
CA LYS A 487 15.41 -6.78 -6.76
C LYS A 487 14.66 -6.32 -8.00
N VAL A 488 15.17 -5.30 -8.70
CA VAL A 488 14.56 -4.73 -9.92
C VAL A 488 15.46 -5.01 -11.14
N HIS A 489 16.77 -4.80 -10.99
CA HIS A 489 17.75 -5.00 -12.05
C HIS A 489 18.59 -6.23 -11.72
N LEU A 490 18.39 -7.36 -12.42
CA LEU A 490 19.05 -8.64 -12.12
C LEU A 490 20.57 -8.58 -12.27
N ASP A 491 21.07 -7.72 -13.15
CA ASP A 491 22.46 -7.44 -13.48
C ASP A 491 23.07 -6.28 -12.66
N ALA A 492 22.31 -5.71 -11.71
CA ALA A 492 22.77 -4.59 -10.89
C ALA A 492 24.00 -4.96 -10.06
N TYR A 493 24.90 -3.99 -9.90
CA TYR A 493 26.05 -4.10 -9.00
C TYR A 493 25.57 -4.16 -7.54
N GLU A 494 26.19 -5.03 -6.77
CA GLU A 494 25.93 -5.18 -5.36
C GLU A 494 27.10 -4.61 -4.58
N LEU A 495 26.84 -3.52 -3.88
CA LEU A 495 27.82 -2.85 -3.04
C LEU A 495 28.18 -3.72 -1.82
N SER A 496 29.45 -3.78 -1.49
CA SER A 496 29.91 -4.29 -0.20
C SER A 496 29.40 -3.41 0.95
N GLY A 497 29.43 -3.90 2.17
CA GLY A 497 29.02 -3.13 3.36
C GLY A 497 29.77 -1.79 3.45
N GLY A 498 31.08 -1.79 3.23
CA GLY A 498 31.90 -0.58 3.26
C GLY A 498 31.61 0.40 2.11
N GLU A 499 31.40 -0.10 0.88
CA GLU A 499 30.99 0.75 -0.24
C GLU A 499 29.61 1.37 0.00
N THR A 500 28.70 0.60 0.59
CA THR A 500 27.36 1.09 0.94
C THR A 500 27.43 2.24 1.96
N GLN A 501 28.25 2.13 2.99
CA GLN A 501 28.43 3.21 3.98
C GLN A 501 29.05 4.47 3.36
N ARG A 502 30.05 4.30 2.49
CA ARG A 502 30.65 5.43 1.73
C ARG A 502 29.63 6.06 0.78
N LEU A 503 28.74 5.27 0.17
CA LEU A 503 27.65 5.82 -0.66
C LEU A 503 26.67 6.65 0.21
N MET A 504 26.35 6.20 1.43
CA MET A 504 25.50 6.99 2.35
C MET A 504 26.18 8.29 2.78
N LEU A 505 27.50 8.25 3.00
CA LEU A 505 28.27 9.47 3.24
C LEU A 505 28.23 10.42 2.03
N ALA A 506 28.43 9.89 0.81
CA ALA A 506 28.35 10.72 -0.40
C ALA A 506 26.97 11.39 -0.54
N ARG A 507 25.87 10.71 -0.18
CA ARG A 507 24.52 11.32 -0.10
C ARG A 507 24.46 12.51 0.86
N ALA A 508 25.00 12.33 2.07
CA ALA A 508 24.99 13.38 3.08
C ALA A 508 25.83 14.59 2.64
N LEU A 509 27.00 14.37 2.04
CA LEU A 509 27.88 15.41 1.49
C LEU A 509 27.25 16.14 0.30
N TYR A 510 26.63 15.39 -0.62
CA TYR A 510 25.91 15.99 -1.75
C TYR A 510 24.79 16.93 -1.26
N ARG A 511 24.06 16.55 -0.22
CA ARG A 511 22.99 17.38 0.35
C ARG A 511 23.51 18.67 0.95
N ASN A 512 24.67 18.64 1.61
CA ASN A 512 25.39 19.79 2.18
C ASN A 512 24.49 20.66 3.11
N ALA A 513 23.84 20.02 4.10
CA ALA A 513 22.97 20.70 5.03
C ALA A 513 23.76 21.29 6.23
N PRO A 514 23.22 22.32 6.94
CA PRO A 514 23.87 22.96 8.08
C PRO A 514 24.19 22.03 9.26
N VAL A 515 23.38 20.98 9.46
CA VAL A 515 23.53 20.00 10.54
C VAL A 515 23.76 18.62 9.95
N ILE A 516 24.85 17.97 10.31
CA ILE A 516 25.20 16.63 9.87
C ILE A 516 24.95 15.64 11.01
N VAL A 517 24.21 14.58 10.75
CA VAL A 517 23.90 13.53 11.73
C VAL A 517 24.45 12.20 11.23
N LEU A 518 25.23 11.54 12.07
CA LEU A 518 25.85 10.25 11.77
C LEU A 518 25.49 9.26 12.88
N ASP A 519 24.58 8.34 12.58
CA ASP A 519 24.09 7.31 13.53
C ASP A 519 24.75 5.97 13.20
N GLU A 520 25.81 5.62 13.94
CA GLU A 520 26.62 4.41 13.81
C GLU A 520 27.13 4.17 12.36
N PRO A 521 27.80 5.16 11.74
CA PRO A 521 28.12 5.12 10.30
C PRO A 521 29.18 4.08 9.91
N THR A 522 29.78 3.36 10.88
CA THR A 522 30.95 2.47 10.68
C THR A 522 30.68 1.00 11.07
N ALA A 523 29.42 0.64 11.32
CA ALA A 523 29.06 -0.69 11.84
C ALA A 523 29.54 -1.90 10.98
N ALA A 524 29.83 -1.69 9.69
CA ALA A 524 30.25 -2.73 8.76
C ALA A 524 31.72 -2.57 8.28
N LEU A 525 32.53 -1.71 8.90
CA LEU A 525 33.92 -1.43 8.52
C LEU A 525 34.90 -2.15 9.43
N ASP A 526 36.05 -2.50 8.86
CA ASP A 526 37.22 -2.91 9.63
C ASP A 526 37.83 -1.69 10.36
N PRO A 527 38.66 -1.91 11.39
CA PRO A 527 39.19 -0.82 12.22
C PRO A 527 40.01 0.22 11.45
N ILE A 528 40.72 -0.17 10.37
CA ILE A 528 41.55 0.74 9.58
C ILE A 528 40.65 1.63 8.72
N ALA A 529 39.72 1.02 7.97
CA ALA A 529 38.76 1.75 7.15
C ALA A 529 37.83 2.65 7.99
N GLU A 530 37.57 2.25 9.24
CA GLU A 530 36.84 3.05 10.20
C GLU A 530 37.61 4.30 10.62
N SER A 531 38.88 4.16 10.98
CA SER A 531 39.76 5.28 11.34
C SER A 531 39.86 6.31 10.22
N ASP A 532 40.13 5.82 8.99
CA ASP A 532 40.19 6.68 7.80
C ASP A 532 38.87 7.43 7.54
N LEU A 533 37.75 6.77 7.79
CA LEU A 533 36.44 7.37 7.59
C LEU A 533 36.15 8.45 8.65
N TYR A 534 36.52 8.23 9.92
CA TYR A 534 36.38 9.23 10.98
C TYR A 534 37.27 10.45 10.76
N GLU A 535 38.51 10.27 10.31
CA GLU A 535 39.39 11.40 9.96
C GLU A 535 38.76 12.23 8.82
N ARG A 536 38.22 11.57 7.79
CA ARG A 536 37.48 12.25 6.72
C ARG A 536 36.24 12.98 7.25
N TYR A 537 35.46 12.36 8.11
CA TYR A 537 34.30 13.02 8.75
C TYR A 537 34.73 14.27 9.52
N HIS A 538 35.83 14.18 10.28
CA HIS A 538 36.35 15.33 11.03
C HIS A 538 36.72 16.48 10.10
N GLU A 539 37.35 16.20 8.97
CA GLU A 539 37.75 17.22 8.01
C GLU A 539 36.54 17.82 7.26
N LEU A 540 35.65 16.98 6.78
CA LEU A 540 34.50 17.38 5.97
C LEU A 540 33.42 18.12 6.78
N THR A 541 33.37 17.91 8.09
CA THR A 541 32.42 18.60 8.98
C THR A 541 32.99 19.87 9.63
N LYS A 542 34.18 20.35 9.23
CA LYS A 542 34.73 21.60 9.73
C LYS A 542 33.82 22.77 9.43
N GLY A 543 33.34 23.45 10.49
CA GLY A 543 32.44 24.60 10.40
C GLY A 543 30.93 24.24 10.30
N SER A 544 30.56 22.97 10.25
CA SER A 544 29.16 22.51 10.32
C SER A 544 28.86 21.96 11.71
N THR A 545 27.62 22.12 12.18
CA THR A 545 27.14 21.42 13.36
C THR A 545 27.05 19.93 13.07
N SER A 546 27.64 19.07 13.93
CA SER A 546 27.61 17.61 13.70
C SER A 546 27.27 16.84 14.96
N ILE A 547 26.45 15.81 14.78
CA ILE A 547 25.98 14.91 15.84
C ILE A 547 26.43 13.51 15.48
N TYR A 548 27.33 12.95 16.27
CA TYR A 548 27.89 11.60 16.08
C TYR A 548 27.30 10.66 17.12
N VAL A 549 26.54 9.66 16.70
CA VAL A 549 26.12 8.58 17.57
C VAL A 549 27.05 7.40 17.37
N SER A 550 27.70 6.97 18.42
CA SER A 550 28.62 5.84 18.36
C SER A 550 28.54 4.98 19.62
N HIS A 551 28.70 3.70 19.45
CA HIS A 551 29.00 2.75 20.53
C HIS A 551 30.51 2.49 20.67
N ARG A 552 31.33 3.03 19.73
CA ARG A 552 32.80 2.94 19.75
C ARG A 552 33.39 4.24 20.25
N LEU A 553 33.87 4.24 21.49
CA LEU A 553 34.32 5.45 22.18
C LEU A 553 35.60 6.06 21.60
N ALA A 554 36.44 5.25 20.92
CA ALA A 554 37.64 5.75 20.25
C ALA A 554 37.34 6.84 19.22
N SER A 555 36.19 6.75 18.53
CA SER A 555 35.75 7.72 17.52
C SER A 555 35.24 9.05 18.10
N THR A 556 34.97 9.13 19.39
CA THR A 556 34.40 10.34 20.03
C THR A 556 35.44 11.39 20.42
N ARG A 557 36.72 11.04 20.41
CA ARG A 557 37.84 11.95 20.79
C ARG A 557 37.96 13.17 19.89
N PHE A 558 37.39 13.13 18.69
CA PHE A 558 37.43 14.26 17.74
C PHE A 558 36.28 15.24 17.92
N CYS A 559 35.37 14.98 18.89
CA CYS A 559 34.22 15.83 19.15
C CYS A 559 34.55 16.87 20.22
N ASP A 560 33.94 18.07 20.08
CA ASP A 560 34.12 19.15 21.02
C ASP A 560 33.51 18.82 22.40
N ARG A 561 32.41 18.03 22.37
CA ARG A 561 31.71 17.59 23.57
C ARG A 561 31.11 16.20 23.39
N ILE A 562 31.10 15.46 24.48
CA ILE A 562 30.55 14.08 24.53
C ILE A 562 29.42 14.08 25.57
N ILE A 563 28.31 13.46 25.24
CA ILE A 563 27.24 13.13 26.18
C ILE A 563 27.11 11.62 26.31
N LEU A 564 27.10 11.12 27.53
CA LEU A 564 26.78 9.74 27.85
C LEU A 564 25.31 9.63 28.24
N ILE A 565 24.51 8.89 27.45
CA ILE A 565 23.13 8.59 27.79
C ILE A 565 23.08 7.31 28.61
N GLY A 566 22.52 7.40 29.82
CA GLY A 566 22.30 6.30 30.75
C GLY A 566 20.90 6.35 31.34
N ALA A 567 20.20 5.21 31.41
CA ALA A 567 18.84 5.08 31.94
C ALA A 567 17.84 6.16 31.39
N GLY A 568 17.94 6.50 30.09
CA GLY A 568 17.04 7.45 29.42
C GLY A 568 17.35 8.94 29.68
N GLY A 569 18.39 9.28 30.43
CA GLY A 569 18.84 10.65 30.72
C GLY A 569 20.31 10.87 30.36
N ILE A 570 20.79 12.14 30.44
CA ILE A 570 22.21 12.47 30.33
C ILE A 570 22.88 12.12 31.66
N ALA A 571 23.71 11.07 31.65
CA ALA A 571 24.46 10.62 32.82
C ALA A 571 25.73 11.46 33.04
N GLU A 572 26.49 11.72 31.97
CA GLU A 572 27.73 12.48 31.99
C GLU A 572 27.82 13.36 30.72
N MET A 573 28.49 14.49 30.83
CA MET A 573 28.72 15.42 29.72
C MET A 573 30.04 16.18 29.97
N GLY A 574 30.86 16.29 28.94
CA GLY A 574 32.13 17.00 28.98
C GLY A 574 33.00 16.72 27.77
N THR A 575 34.25 17.19 27.77
CA THR A 575 35.27 16.76 26.79
C THR A 575 35.77 15.35 27.11
N HIS A 576 36.51 14.74 26.19
CA HIS A 576 37.12 13.43 26.43
C HIS A 576 37.99 13.43 27.67
N GLU A 577 38.83 14.46 27.81
CA GLU A 577 39.77 14.61 28.91
C GLU A 577 39.04 14.78 30.26
N GLU A 578 38.03 15.64 30.32
CA GLU A 578 37.24 15.87 31.54
C GLU A 578 36.51 14.59 32.00
N LEU A 579 35.95 13.83 31.03
CA LEU A 579 35.24 12.60 31.35
C LEU A 579 36.17 11.45 31.77
N MET A 580 37.39 11.39 31.21
CA MET A 580 38.42 10.45 31.64
C MET A 580 38.96 10.78 33.05
N GLU A 581 39.21 12.07 33.34
CA GLU A 581 39.64 12.54 34.68
C GLU A 581 38.56 12.28 35.75
N ALA A 582 37.29 12.43 35.37
CA ALA A 582 36.18 12.15 36.29
C ALA A 582 36.10 10.68 36.73
N GLY A 583 36.68 9.76 36.00
CA GLY A 583 36.79 8.31 36.34
C GLY A 583 35.47 7.58 36.54
N LYS A 584 34.38 8.07 35.92
CA LYS A 584 33.02 7.53 36.05
C LYS A 584 32.69 6.51 34.96
N GLU A 585 31.40 6.38 34.58
CA GLU A 585 30.91 5.37 33.63
C GLU A 585 31.55 5.54 32.25
N TYR A 586 31.74 6.75 31.75
CA TYR A 586 32.42 7.00 30.47
C TYR A 586 33.86 6.46 30.50
N ALA A 587 34.66 6.79 31.48
CA ALA A 587 36.05 6.34 31.61
C ALA A 587 36.11 4.80 31.69
N HIS A 588 35.22 4.18 32.47
CA HIS A 588 35.15 2.75 32.59
C HIS A 588 34.80 2.06 31.23
N LEU A 589 33.80 2.59 30.51
CA LEU A 589 33.43 2.07 29.18
C LEU A 589 34.58 2.22 28.18
N TYR A 590 35.29 3.35 28.21
CA TYR A 590 36.44 3.60 27.35
C TYR A 590 37.59 2.61 27.65
N GLU A 591 37.93 2.39 28.92
CA GLU A 591 38.96 1.42 29.32
C GLU A 591 38.60 -0.02 28.89
N VAL A 592 37.36 -0.43 29.08
CA VAL A 592 36.90 -1.76 28.65
C VAL A 592 37.07 -1.91 27.17
N GLN A 593 36.68 -0.93 26.38
CA GLN A 593 36.83 -1.02 24.91
C GLN A 593 38.30 -0.98 24.47
N SER A 594 39.13 -0.13 25.09
CA SER A 594 40.56 -0.02 24.73
C SER A 594 41.35 -1.28 25.00
N ARG A 595 40.98 -2.06 26.04
CA ARG A 595 41.63 -3.37 26.35
C ARG A 595 41.41 -4.38 25.23
N TYR A 596 40.21 -4.46 24.66
CA TYR A 596 39.95 -5.37 23.53
C TYR A 596 40.81 -5.07 22.30
N TYR A 597 41.20 -3.80 22.09
CA TYR A 597 42.06 -3.42 20.97
C TYR A 597 43.56 -3.62 21.26
N THR A 598 43.99 -3.60 22.53
CA THR A 598 45.40 -3.82 22.92
C THR A 598 45.71 -5.29 23.11
N GLU A 599 44.81 -6.09 23.68
CA GLU A 599 45.02 -7.52 23.91
C GLU A 599 44.89 -8.35 22.63
N GLY A 600 43.98 -8.03 21.72
CA GLY A 600 43.88 -8.65 20.39
C GLY A 600 45.07 -8.40 19.49
N GLY A 601 45.76 -7.24 19.63
CA GLY A 601 46.98 -6.95 18.89
C GLY A 601 48.23 -7.66 19.42
N MET A 602 48.23 -8.18 20.68
CA MET A 602 49.37 -8.94 21.22
C MET A 602 49.27 -10.44 20.91
N GLU A 603 48.07 -11.00 20.72
CA GLU A 603 47.93 -12.41 20.31
C GLU A 603 48.32 -12.63 18.84
N ASP A 604 48.01 -11.70 17.94
CA ASP A 604 48.43 -11.80 16.52
C ASP A 604 49.94 -11.62 16.34
N ALA A 605 50.61 -10.84 17.20
CA ALA A 605 52.08 -10.70 17.16
C ALA A 605 52.82 -11.92 17.73
N ALA A 606 52.15 -12.80 18.46
CA ALA A 606 52.74 -14.05 19.00
C ALA A 606 52.57 -15.26 18.05
N PHE A 607 51.77 -15.12 16.98
CA PHE A 607 51.61 -16.18 15.97
C PHE A 607 52.53 -16.00 14.74
N ASP A 608 53.16 -14.83 14.56
CA ASP A 608 54.11 -14.52 13.46
C ASP A 608 55.59 -14.53 13.91
N ALA A 609 55.91 -15.04 15.11
CA ALA A 609 57.29 -15.19 15.59
C ALA A 609 57.76 -16.67 15.65
#